data_fc28aab7e6fda676d9fa8e886183a565
#
_entry.id   fc28aab7e6fda676d9fa8e886183a565
#
_cell.length_a   1.000
_cell.length_b   1.000
_cell.length_c   1.000
_cell.angle_alpha   90.00
_cell.angle_beta   90.00
_cell.angle_gamma   90.00
#
_symmetry.space_group_name_H-M   'P 1'
#
loop_
_entity.id
_entity.type
_entity.pdbx_description
1 polymer ?
#
loop_
_entity_poly.entity_id
_entity_poly.type
_entity_poly.pdbx_seq_one_letter_code
_entity_poly.pdbx_strand_id
1 'polypeptide(L)'
;HDMDGLTEHRPIATLPFGGKYRLIDFPLSNLANAGIRSVFGIFQNENISSVFDHIRSGREWGLSTLLSHYYLGIYNTPVESSTVDEEYYRQILTYLKRSGSDQTVALNSDVLVNIDLNQVFHLHNTAEPKITVVYKKLPKELISDVNSILEIDESDKVLGHELFQGGDKEVYNMSTDIFVVDTPFLIEKLEEEAAKEEPRKLRYVLRDLAVAENAFAYEYTGYLSNIHSVKAYFDANLDMLESQKFYSLFAPNQKVYTKVKNEEPTYYADSSE
;
A
#
# COMPACT_ATOMS: atom_id res chain seq x y z
N HIS A 1 -3.54 -13.58 5.51
CA HIS A 1 -2.41 -13.26 6.37
C HIS A 1 -2.54 -14.03 7.69
N ASP A 2 -1.56 -14.87 7.98
CA ASP A 2 -1.48 -15.59 9.27
C ASP A 2 -0.73 -14.70 10.28
N MET A 3 -1.49 -13.83 10.94
CA MET A 3 -0.96 -12.89 11.94
C MET A 3 -1.22 -13.34 13.37
N ASP A 4 -1.77 -14.55 13.53
CA ASP A 4 -2.09 -15.13 14.83
C ASP A 4 -2.80 -14.12 15.76
N GLY A 5 -2.61 -14.12 17.05
CA GLY A 5 -3.24 -13.17 17.98
C GLY A 5 -2.87 -11.68 17.80
N LEU A 6 -1.92 -11.32 16.92
CA LEU A 6 -1.50 -9.92 16.73
C LEU A 6 -2.60 -9.03 16.15
N THR A 7 -3.52 -9.59 15.36
CA THR A 7 -4.61 -8.85 14.72
C THR A 7 -5.98 -9.11 15.32
N GLU A 8 -6.05 -9.80 16.45
CA GLU A 8 -7.32 -10.08 17.15
C GLU A 8 -8.08 -8.81 17.56
N HIS A 9 -7.35 -7.75 17.94
CA HIS A 9 -7.94 -6.50 18.43
C HIS A 9 -7.53 -5.26 17.62
N ARG A 10 -6.87 -5.45 16.48
CA ARG A 10 -6.43 -4.36 15.61
C ARG A 10 -6.12 -4.86 14.20
N PRO A 11 -6.33 -4.06 13.15
CA PRO A 11 -5.90 -4.43 11.79
C PRO A 11 -4.37 -4.38 11.67
N ILE A 12 -3.81 -5.09 10.69
CA ILE A 12 -2.37 -5.06 10.35
C ILE A 12 -1.86 -3.62 10.26
N ALA A 13 -2.63 -2.73 9.65
CA ALA A 13 -2.32 -1.32 9.49
C ALA A 13 -1.86 -0.62 10.78
N THR A 14 -2.35 -1.03 11.94
CA THR A 14 -2.03 -0.41 13.23
C THR A 14 -1.07 -1.22 14.10
N LEU A 15 -0.43 -2.25 13.56
CA LEU A 15 0.64 -2.96 14.26
C LEU A 15 1.82 -2.00 14.53
N PRO A 16 2.38 -2.01 15.75
CA PRO A 16 3.55 -1.20 16.10
C PRO A 16 4.78 -1.60 15.28
N PHE A 17 5.60 -0.64 14.89
CA PHE A 17 6.83 -0.88 14.15
C PHE A 17 7.95 0.06 14.61
N GLY A 18 9.17 -0.47 14.72
CA GLY A 18 10.35 0.33 15.07
C GLY A 18 10.22 1.10 16.38
N GLY A 19 9.48 0.59 17.37
CA GLY A 19 9.29 1.17 18.69
C GLY A 19 8.44 2.45 18.75
N LYS A 20 8.18 3.13 17.62
CA LYS A 20 7.53 4.44 17.56
C LYS A 20 6.36 4.49 16.59
N TYR A 21 6.48 3.83 15.46
CA TYR A 21 5.56 3.92 14.32
C TYR A 21 4.47 2.83 14.37
N ARG A 22 3.51 2.96 13.45
CA ARG A 22 2.61 1.90 13.03
C ARG A 22 2.73 1.68 11.53
N LEU A 23 2.37 0.53 11.02
CA LEU A 23 2.52 0.22 9.60
C LEU A 23 1.82 1.23 8.69
N ILE A 24 0.66 1.76 9.09
CA ILE A 24 -0.09 2.76 8.33
C ILE A 24 0.64 4.12 8.21
N ASP A 25 1.60 4.39 9.08
CA ASP A 25 2.35 5.65 9.03
C ASP A 25 3.17 5.77 7.74
N PHE A 26 3.61 4.64 7.18
CA PHE A 26 4.41 4.61 5.95
C PHE A 26 3.61 5.01 4.71
N PRO A 27 2.47 4.36 4.37
CA PRO A 27 1.66 4.81 3.24
C PRO A 27 1.16 6.25 3.41
N LEU A 28 0.73 6.66 4.61
CA LEU A 28 0.32 8.05 4.85
C LEU A 28 1.48 9.04 4.67
N SER A 29 2.69 8.67 5.09
CA SER A 29 3.88 9.51 4.90
C SER A 29 4.31 9.60 3.44
N ASN A 30 4.23 8.50 2.69
CA ASN A 30 4.47 8.50 1.25
C ASN A 30 3.53 9.47 0.53
N LEU A 31 2.23 9.47 0.89
CA LEU A 31 1.24 10.43 0.37
C LEU A 31 1.57 11.87 0.77
N ALA A 32 1.89 12.11 2.05
CA ALA A 32 2.22 13.43 2.56
C ALA A 32 3.47 14.02 1.90
N ASN A 33 4.53 13.23 1.73
CA ASN A 33 5.77 13.62 1.05
C ASN A 33 5.54 13.95 -0.43
N ALA A 34 4.63 13.25 -1.09
CA ALA A 34 4.23 13.56 -2.46
C ALA A 34 3.28 14.77 -2.58
N GLY A 35 2.94 15.41 -1.47
CA GLY A 35 2.04 16.57 -1.48
C GLY A 35 0.56 16.21 -1.66
N ILE A 36 0.19 14.95 -1.59
CA ILE A 36 -1.21 14.49 -1.74
C ILE A 36 -1.99 14.90 -0.49
N ARG A 37 -3.11 15.62 -0.71
CA ARG A 37 -3.94 16.19 0.36
C ARG A 37 -5.37 15.65 0.36
N SER A 38 -5.75 14.86 -0.63
CA SER A 38 -7.04 14.17 -0.67
C SER A 38 -6.79 12.68 -0.48
N VAL A 39 -7.24 12.11 0.62
CA VAL A 39 -6.97 10.74 1.03
C VAL A 39 -8.25 10.05 1.48
N PHE A 40 -8.49 8.85 0.96
CA PHE A 40 -9.56 7.96 1.38
C PHE A 40 -8.98 6.65 1.87
N GLY A 41 -9.17 6.36 3.16
CA GLY A 41 -8.84 5.07 3.74
C GLY A 41 -10.09 4.20 3.85
N ILE A 42 -10.07 2.96 3.35
CA ILE A 42 -11.17 2.01 3.51
C ILE A 42 -10.72 0.84 4.37
N PHE A 43 -11.48 0.55 5.43
CA PHE A 43 -11.12 -0.45 6.43
C PHE A 43 -12.31 -1.35 6.74
N GLN A 44 -12.00 -2.58 7.11
CA GLN A 44 -13.00 -3.47 7.66
C GLN A 44 -13.48 -2.95 9.03
N ASN A 45 -14.77 -3.16 9.33
CA ASN A 45 -15.41 -2.66 10.55
C ASN A 45 -14.82 -3.28 11.84
N GLU A 46 -14.39 -4.54 11.78
CA GLU A 46 -13.74 -5.18 12.91
C GLU A 46 -12.46 -4.44 13.31
N ASN A 47 -12.35 -4.10 14.58
CA ASN A 47 -11.15 -3.47 15.16
C ASN A 47 -10.74 -2.11 14.58
N ILE A 48 -11.65 -1.40 13.90
CA ILE A 48 -11.40 -0.08 13.29
C ILE A 48 -11.02 1.00 14.32
N SER A 49 -11.42 0.85 15.58
CA SER A 49 -11.18 1.83 16.64
C SER A 49 -9.69 2.19 16.79
N SER A 50 -8.79 1.24 16.61
CA SER A 50 -7.35 1.48 16.67
C SER A 50 -6.84 2.36 15.52
N VAL A 51 -7.49 2.32 14.35
CA VAL A 51 -7.21 3.20 13.21
C VAL A 51 -7.65 4.63 13.53
N PHE A 52 -8.89 4.79 14.01
CA PHE A 52 -9.42 6.11 14.40
C PHE A 52 -8.58 6.74 15.52
N ASP A 53 -8.22 5.96 16.55
CA ASP A 53 -7.37 6.50 17.63
C ASP A 53 -6.01 6.93 17.11
N HIS A 54 -5.40 6.19 16.18
CA HIS A 54 -4.08 6.52 15.65
C HIS A 54 -4.10 7.70 14.70
N ILE A 55 -4.97 7.71 13.69
CA ILE A 55 -4.97 8.74 12.64
C ILE A 55 -5.66 10.02 13.13
N ARG A 56 -6.74 9.92 13.90
CA ARG A 56 -7.55 11.07 14.36
C ARG A 56 -7.90 12.02 13.19
N SER A 57 -7.45 13.27 13.28
CA SER A 57 -7.66 14.28 12.24
C SER A 57 -6.65 14.21 11.09
N GLY A 58 -5.65 13.32 11.14
CA GLY A 58 -4.58 13.24 10.14
C GLY A 58 -3.61 14.42 10.15
N ARG A 59 -3.54 15.19 11.26
CA ARG A 59 -2.73 16.41 11.37
C ARG A 59 -1.25 16.16 11.10
N GLU A 60 -0.73 15.05 11.57
CA GLU A 60 0.68 14.68 11.46
C GLU A 60 1.12 14.50 10.00
N TRP A 61 0.18 14.12 9.13
CA TRP A 61 0.39 13.96 7.67
C TRP A 61 -0.15 15.14 6.86
N GLY A 62 -0.48 16.26 7.52
CA GLY A 62 -1.00 17.45 6.86
C GLY A 62 -2.41 17.30 6.27
N LEU A 63 -3.20 16.34 6.80
CA LEU A 63 -4.56 16.03 6.30
C LEU A 63 -5.67 16.80 7.03
N SER A 64 -5.34 17.69 7.97
CA SER A 64 -6.30 18.49 8.75
C SER A 64 -6.29 19.98 8.39
N THR A 65 -6.00 20.32 7.14
CA THR A 65 -6.02 21.72 6.66
C THR A 65 -7.30 22.01 5.87
N LEU A 66 -7.57 23.29 5.62
CA LEU A 66 -8.74 23.71 4.81
C LEU A 66 -8.70 23.20 3.37
N LEU A 67 -7.51 22.84 2.87
CA LEU A 67 -7.28 22.35 1.51
C LEU A 67 -7.13 20.84 1.45
N SER A 68 -7.21 20.14 2.58
CA SER A 68 -7.07 18.69 2.62
C SER A 68 -8.40 18.02 2.88
N HIS A 69 -8.57 16.85 2.24
CA HIS A 69 -9.77 16.04 2.38
C HIS A 69 -9.34 14.63 2.81
N TYR A 70 -9.69 14.28 4.04
CA TYR A 70 -9.42 12.96 4.59
C TYR A 70 -10.73 12.29 5.02
N TYR A 71 -10.98 11.12 4.47
CA TYR A 71 -12.17 10.33 4.75
C TYR A 71 -11.80 8.89 5.10
N LEU A 72 -12.56 8.31 6.01
CA LEU A 72 -12.51 6.89 6.34
C LEU A 72 -13.80 6.22 5.93
N GLY A 73 -13.69 5.21 5.09
CA GLY A 73 -14.75 4.30 4.73
C GLY A 73 -14.67 3.01 5.54
N ILE A 74 -15.82 2.40 5.81
CA ILE A 74 -15.93 1.16 6.58
C ILE A 74 -16.77 0.18 5.77
N TYR A 75 -16.30 -1.08 5.70
CA TYR A 75 -17.04 -2.17 5.09
C TYR A 75 -17.12 -3.38 6.03
N ASN A 76 -18.11 -4.26 5.82
CA ASN A 76 -18.41 -5.35 6.74
C ASN A 76 -18.05 -6.75 6.21
N THR A 77 -17.55 -6.85 4.99
CA THR A 77 -17.15 -8.14 4.42
C THR A 77 -15.92 -8.70 5.14
N PRO A 78 -15.84 -10.00 5.43
CA PRO A 78 -14.69 -10.62 6.06
C PRO A 78 -13.37 -10.35 5.33
N VAL A 79 -12.25 -10.29 6.09
CA VAL A 79 -10.92 -9.99 5.52
C VAL A 79 -10.52 -11.03 4.48
N GLU A 80 -10.84 -12.29 4.73
CA GLU A 80 -10.50 -13.44 3.87
C GLU A 80 -11.30 -13.47 2.56
N SER A 81 -12.47 -12.80 2.52
CA SER A 81 -13.29 -12.75 1.31
C SER A 81 -12.58 -11.95 0.22
N SER A 82 -12.60 -12.46 -1.00
CA SER A 82 -12.18 -11.72 -2.21
C SER A 82 -13.25 -10.76 -2.71
N THR A 83 -14.53 -11.04 -2.39
CA THR A 83 -15.69 -10.22 -2.77
C THR A 83 -16.03 -9.19 -1.70
N VAL A 84 -16.82 -8.20 -2.08
CA VAL A 84 -17.26 -7.09 -1.23
C VAL A 84 -18.75 -6.82 -1.40
N ASP A 85 -19.32 -6.09 -0.45
CA ASP A 85 -20.69 -5.60 -0.52
C ASP A 85 -20.80 -4.30 -1.38
N GLU A 86 -22.03 -3.91 -1.69
CA GLU A 86 -22.34 -2.70 -2.44
C GLU A 86 -21.78 -1.43 -1.76
N GLU A 87 -21.79 -1.41 -0.43
CA GLU A 87 -21.34 -0.26 0.36
C GLU A 87 -19.85 0.06 0.12
N TYR A 88 -19.03 -0.96 -0.09
CA TYR A 88 -17.61 -0.80 -0.38
C TYR A 88 -17.38 0.09 -1.62
N TYR A 89 -18.00 -0.25 -2.75
CA TYR A 89 -17.84 0.53 -3.98
C TYR A 89 -18.59 1.85 -3.95
N ARG A 90 -19.74 1.92 -3.27
CA ARG A 90 -20.49 3.16 -3.12
C ARG A 90 -19.64 4.25 -2.46
N GLN A 91 -18.88 3.91 -1.43
CA GLN A 91 -18.00 4.84 -0.72
C GLN A 91 -16.81 5.26 -1.60
N ILE A 92 -16.11 4.30 -2.21
CA ILE A 92 -14.95 4.58 -3.09
C ILE A 92 -15.37 5.46 -4.26
N LEU A 93 -16.41 5.10 -5.00
CA LEU A 93 -16.89 5.85 -6.16
C LEU A 93 -17.39 7.25 -5.78
N THR A 94 -18.09 7.38 -4.64
CA THR A 94 -18.51 8.69 -4.14
C THR A 94 -17.31 9.60 -3.87
N TYR A 95 -16.27 9.05 -3.24
CA TYR A 95 -15.06 9.81 -2.96
C TYR A 95 -14.32 10.19 -4.26
N LEU A 96 -14.05 9.24 -5.15
CA LEU A 96 -13.34 9.49 -6.41
C LEU A 96 -14.04 10.55 -7.27
N LYS A 97 -15.35 10.45 -7.43
CA LYS A 97 -16.15 11.44 -8.20
C LYS A 97 -16.12 12.86 -7.59
N ARG A 98 -16.02 12.96 -6.26
CA ARG A 98 -15.94 14.24 -5.56
C ARG A 98 -14.52 14.80 -5.49
N SER A 99 -13.51 13.99 -5.62
CA SER A 99 -12.11 14.43 -5.50
C SER A 99 -11.70 15.42 -6.57
N GLY A 100 -12.25 15.29 -7.79
CA GLY A 100 -11.86 16.08 -8.96
C GLY A 100 -10.40 15.88 -9.37
N SER A 101 -9.76 14.81 -8.92
CA SER A 101 -8.36 14.50 -9.21
C SER A 101 -8.22 13.84 -10.57
N ASP A 102 -7.19 14.20 -11.33
CA ASP A 102 -6.89 13.56 -12.61
C ASP A 102 -6.30 12.17 -12.42
N GLN A 103 -5.53 11.97 -11.34
CA GLN A 103 -4.86 10.72 -11.01
C GLN A 103 -5.14 10.26 -9.58
N THR A 104 -5.20 8.96 -9.40
CA THR A 104 -5.38 8.29 -8.11
C THR A 104 -4.22 7.33 -7.85
N VAL A 105 -3.65 7.39 -6.65
CA VAL A 105 -2.71 6.36 -6.18
C VAL A 105 -3.41 5.45 -5.18
N ALA A 106 -3.36 4.15 -5.42
CA ALA A 106 -3.81 3.12 -4.50
C ALA A 106 -2.61 2.51 -3.77
N LEU A 107 -2.71 2.35 -2.45
CA LEU A 107 -1.66 1.81 -1.58
C LEU A 107 -2.28 0.85 -0.56
N ASN A 108 -1.47 -0.10 -0.11
CA ASN A 108 -1.82 -0.99 1.00
C ASN A 108 -0.93 -0.72 2.22
N SER A 109 -1.34 -1.22 3.37
CA SER A 109 -0.60 -1.11 4.64
C SER A 109 0.12 -2.39 5.06
N ASP A 110 0.00 -3.46 4.29
CA ASP A 110 0.65 -4.75 4.50
C ASP A 110 2.02 -4.87 3.82
N VAL A 111 2.38 -3.88 3.01
CA VAL A 111 3.72 -3.74 2.42
C VAL A 111 4.41 -2.53 3.05
N LEU A 112 5.47 -2.81 3.82
CA LEU A 112 6.29 -1.80 4.46
C LEU A 112 7.31 -1.24 3.47
N VAL A 113 7.12 0.00 3.06
CA VAL A 113 7.92 0.68 2.03
C VAL A 113 7.91 2.19 2.26
N ASN A 114 9.03 2.83 2.00
CA ASN A 114 9.13 4.30 1.98
C ASN A 114 9.55 4.75 0.58
N ILE A 115 8.55 4.98 -0.27
CA ILE A 115 8.71 5.26 -1.70
C ILE A 115 8.48 6.73 -2.02
N ASP A 116 9.32 7.30 -2.89
CA ASP A 116 9.07 8.61 -3.49
C ASP A 116 8.02 8.50 -4.62
N LEU A 117 6.76 8.74 -4.29
CA LEU A 117 5.66 8.70 -5.24
C LEU A 117 5.78 9.75 -6.35
N ASN A 118 6.53 10.86 -6.14
CA ASN A 118 6.73 11.85 -7.20
C ASN A 118 7.48 11.25 -8.39
N GLN A 119 8.41 10.31 -8.15
CA GLN A 119 9.10 9.60 -9.24
C GLN A 119 8.13 8.69 -10.01
N VAL A 120 7.22 8.01 -9.31
CA VAL A 120 6.19 7.16 -9.94
C VAL A 120 5.24 8.00 -10.78
N PHE A 121 4.75 9.15 -10.24
CA PHE A 121 3.91 10.08 -10.98
C PHE A 121 4.63 10.68 -12.19
N HIS A 122 5.90 11.04 -12.05
CA HIS A 122 6.70 11.57 -13.17
C HIS A 122 6.78 10.55 -14.31
N LEU A 123 7.04 9.29 -13.99
CA LEU A 123 7.08 8.20 -14.98
C LEU A 123 5.71 7.98 -15.61
N HIS A 124 4.66 7.93 -14.80
CA HIS A 124 3.28 7.78 -15.27
C HIS A 124 2.90 8.90 -16.26
N ASN A 125 3.22 10.15 -15.93
CA ASN A 125 2.95 11.30 -16.79
C ASN A 125 3.82 11.33 -18.06
N THR A 126 5.01 10.74 -18.03
CA THR A 126 5.91 10.73 -19.20
C THR A 126 5.58 9.61 -20.18
N ALA A 127 5.21 8.44 -19.66
CA ALA A 127 4.87 7.27 -20.46
C ALA A 127 3.38 7.23 -20.85
N GLU A 128 2.55 8.07 -20.22
CA GLU A 128 1.10 8.24 -20.44
C GLU A 128 0.31 6.91 -20.45
N PRO A 129 0.59 5.92 -19.59
CA PRO A 129 -0.24 4.73 -19.49
C PRO A 129 -1.55 5.05 -18.75
N LYS A 130 -2.57 4.20 -18.87
CA LYS A 130 -3.79 4.29 -18.03
C LYS A 130 -3.53 3.90 -16.58
N ILE A 131 -2.55 3.01 -16.38
CA ILE A 131 -2.19 2.47 -15.08
C ILE A 131 -0.68 2.20 -15.02
N THR A 132 -0.07 2.55 -13.90
CA THR A 132 1.32 2.20 -13.55
C THR A 132 1.28 1.35 -12.28
N VAL A 133 2.03 0.26 -12.25
CA VAL A 133 2.19 -0.60 -11.08
C VAL A 133 3.62 -0.55 -10.57
N VAL A 134 3.78 -0.46 -9.25
CA VAL A 134 5.10 -0.57 -8.61
C VAL A 134 5.39 -2.03 -8.29
N TYR A 135 6.58 -2.49 -8.66
CA TYR A 135 7.05 -3.83 -8.33
C TYR A 135 8.45 -3.79 -7.71
N LYS A 136 8.83 -4.89 -7.08
CA LYS A 136 10.18 -5.12 -6.60
C LYS A 136 10.65 -6.52 -6.94
N LYS A 137 11.91 -6.63 -7.36
CA LYS A 137 12.59 -7.93 -7.50
C LYS A 137 12.93 -8.45 -6.12
N LEU A 138 12.36 -9.58 -5.76
CA LEU A 138 12.59 -10.24 -4.47
C LEU A 138 12.98 -11.70 -4.64
N PRO A 139 13.85 -12.21 -3.75
CA PRO A 139 14.07 -13.64 -3.59
C PRO A 139 12.76 -14.35 -3.22
N LYS A 140 12.58 -15.56 -3.72
CA LYS A 140 11.35 -16.35 -3.49
C LYS A 140 11.00 -16.57 -2.02
N GLU A 141 11.99 -16.60 -1.15
CA GLU A 141 11.84 -16.82 0.30
C GLU A 141 11.13 -15.65 1.00
N LEU A 142 11.11 -14.47 0.37
CA LEU A 142 10.46 -13.27 0.90
C LEU A 142 9.06 -13.02 0.32
N ILE A 143 8.58 -13.94 -0.52
CA ILE A 143 7.29 -13.82 -1.23
C ILE A 143 6.33 -14.85 -0.68
N SER A 144 5.09 -14.45 -0.40
CA SER A 144 4.03 -15.34 0.08
C SER A 144 3.02 -15.66 -1.03
N ASP A 145 2.18 -16.64 -0.79
CA ASP A 145 1.09 -17.10 -1.67
C ASP A 145 -0.02 -16.07 -1.90
N VAL A 146 -0.07 -15.01 -1.09
CA VAL A 146 -1.02 -13.90 -1.29
C VAL A 146 -0.48 -12.80 -2.21
N ASN A 147 0.82 -12.83 -2.51
CA ASN A 147 1.45 -11.86 -3.39
C ASN A 147 1.23 -12.18 -4.86
N SER A 148 1.13 -11.15 -5.67
CA SER A 148 1.09 -11.26 -7.12
C SER A 148 2.49 -11.08 -7.70
N ILE A 149 2.84 -11.96 -8.63
CA ILE A 149 4.06 -11.89 -9.43
C ILE A 149 3.71 -11.37 -10.79
N LEU A 150 4.51 -10.44 -11.30
CA LEU A 150 4.31 -9.80 -12.61
C LEU A 150 5.22 -10.43 -13.65
N GLU A 151 4.66 -10.71 -14.82
CA GLU A 151 5.39 -10.89 -16.05
C GLU A 151 5.53 -9.53 -16.75
N ILE A 152 6.77 -9.10 -16.99
CA ILE A 152 7.09 -7.78 -17.52
C ILE A 152 7.97 -7.94 -18.73
N ASP A 153 7.66 -7.24 -19.83
CA ASP A 153 8.44 -7.26 -21.07
C ASP A 153 9.66 -6.30 -21.02
N GLU A 154 10.44 -6.28 -22.12
CA GLU A 154 11.63 -5.43 -22.26
C GLU A 154 11.30 -3.91 -22.32
N SER A 155 10.03 -3.55 -22.50
CA SER A 155 9.52 -2.18 -22.53
C SER A 155 8.85 -1.77 -21.22
N ASP A 156 9.10 -2.50 -20.14
CA ASP A 156 8.48 -2.32 -18.81
C ASP A 156 6.93 -2.39 -18.85
N LYS A 157 6.36 -3.23 -19.74
CA LYS A 157 4.91 -3.46 -19.80
C LYS A 157 4.54 -4.75 -19.10
N VAL A 158 3.46 -4.70 -18.31
CA VAL A 158 2.91 -5.88 -17.66
C VAL A 158 2.16 -6.73 -18.68
N LEU A 159 2.60 -7.98 -18.87
CA LEU A 159 2.00 -8.96 -19.76
C LEU A 159 1.08 -9.93 -19.01
N GLY A 160 1.33 -10.16 -17.74
CA GLY A 160 0.57 -11.11 -16.92
C GLY A 160 0.81 -10.92 -15.43
N HIS A 161 -0.09 -11.47 -14.63
CA HIS A 161 0.11 -11.63 -13.20
C HIS A 161 -0.42 -12.99 -12.74
N GLU A 162 0.20 -13.53 -11.71
CA GLU A 162 -0.26 -14.74 -11.04
C GLU A 162 0.01 -14.64 -9.54
N LEU A 163 -0.78 -15.33 -8.73
CA LEU A 163 -0.45 -15.48 -7.32
C LEU A 163 0.76 -16.41 -7.18
N PHE A 164 1.67 -16.05 -6.28
CA PHE A 164 2.89 -16.84 -6.07
C PHE A 164 2.56 -18.21 -5.48
N GLN A 165 2.91 -19.28 -6.19
CA GLN A 165 2.70 -20.66 -5.77
C GLN A 165 4.04 -21.42 -5.63
N GLY A 166 5.13 -20.68 -5.43
CA GLY A 166 6.48 -21.22 -5.53
C GLY A 166 6.99 -21.23 -6.97
N GLY A 167 8.13 -21.80 -7.21
CA GLY A 167 8.71 -21.93 -8.54
C GLY A 167 10.22 -22.09 -8.50
N ASP A 168 10.81 -22.30 -9.70
CA ASP A 168 12.23 -22.66 -9.86
C ASP A 168 13.15 -21.42 -9.95
N LYS A 169 12.58 -20.22 -10.21
CA LYS A 169 13.39 -19.00 -10.24
C LYS A 169 13.83 -18.61 -8.83
N GLU A 170 15.02 -18.05 -8.70
CA GLU A 170 15.51 -17.51 -7.43
C GLU A 170 14.90 -16.14 -7.09
N VAL A 171 14.56 -15.35 -8.12
CA VAL A 171 14.04 -13.98 -7.98
C VAL A 171 12.82 -13.80 -8.85
N TYR A 172 11.82 -13.08 -8.32
CA TYR A 172 10.56 -12.77 -8.98
C TYR A 172 10.23 -11.28 -8.90
N ASN A 173 9.47 -10.78 -9.86
CA ASN A 173 8.92 -9.42 -9.86
C ASN A 173 7.65 -9.38 -9.01
N MET A 174 7.76 -9.15 -7.71
CA MET A 174 6.61 -9.06 -6.82
C MET A 174 5.91 -7.72 -6.98
N SER A 175 4.60 -7.72 -7.26
CA SER A 175 3.76 -6.53 -7.19
C SER A 175 3.70 -6.02 -5.75
N THR A 176 3.91 -4.72 -5.56
CA THR A 176 3.72 -4.09 -4.25
C THR A 176 2.26 -3.72 -3.98
N ASP A 177 1.37 -3.94 -4.97
CA ASP A 177 0.00 -3.43 -4.98
C ASP A 177 -0.09 -1.91 -4.78
N ILE A 178 0.94 -1.18 -5.20
CA ILE A 178 0.94 0.28 -5.35
C ILE A 178 0.67 0.57 -6.83
N PHE A 179 -0.43 1.28 -7.09
CA PHE A 179 -0.86 1.61 -8.44
C PHE A 179 -1.10 3.11 -8.57
N VAL A 180 -0.68 3.70 -9.68
CA VAL A 180 -1.10 5.03 -10.13
C VAL A 180 -2.02 4.83 -11.32
N VAL A 181 -3.21 5.43 -11.28
CA VAL A 181 -4.27 5.20 -12.27
C VAL A 181 -4.93 6.53 -12.65
N ASP A 182 -5.23 6.74 -13.91
CA ASP A 182 -6.08 7.85 -14.36
C ASP A 182 -7.44 7.77 -13.68
N THR A 183 -7.84 8.79 -12.94
CA THR A 183 -9.07 8.74 -12.12
C THR A 183 -10.35 8.53 -12.93
N PRO A 184 -10.55 9.19 -14.09
CA PRO A 184 -11.75 8.92 -14.91
C PRO A 184 -11.83 7.48 -15.39
N PHE A 185 -10.70 6.90 -15.80
CA PHE A 185 -10.62 5.50 -16.20
C PHE A 185 -10.91 4.56 -15.00
N LEU A 186 -10.32 4.85 -13.85
CA LEU A 186 -10.57 4.07 -12.64
C LEU A 186 -12.05 4.08 -12.25
N ILE A 187 -12.71 5.24 -12.28
CA ILE A 187 -14.15 5.35 -11.98
C ILE A 187 -14.97 4.46 -12.90
N GLU A 188 -14.74 4.52 -14.22
CA GLU A 188 -15.42 3.69 -15.21
C GLU A 188 -15.28 2.20 -14.86
N LYS A 189 -14.06 1.73 -14.61
CA LYS A 189 -13.79 0.31 -14.31
C LYS A 189 -14.36 -0.14 -12.97
N LEU A 190 -14.39 0.74 -11.97
CA LEU A 190 -15.00 0.42 -10.68
C LEU A 190 -16.55 0.43 -10.74
N GLU A 191 -17.16 1.23 -11.61
CA GLU A 191 -18.61 1.16 -11.88
C GLU A 191 -18.98 -0.17 -12.57
N GLU A 192 -18.17 -0.62 -13.54
CA GLU A 192 -18.33 -1.93 -14.18
C GLU A 192 -18.20 -3.08 -13.15
N GLU A 193 -17.21 -3.01 -12.26
CA GLU A 193 -17.01 -4.03 -11.22
C GLU A 193 -18.14 -4.03 -10.18
N ALA A 194 -18.57 -2.84 -9.73
CA ALA A 194 -19.66 -2.69 -8.76
C ALA A 194 -21.01 -3.22 -9.28
N ALA A 195 -21.21 -3.26 -10.60
CA ALA A 195 -22.41 -3.77 -11.23
C ALA A 195 -22.45 -5.32 -11.34
N LYS A 196 -21.37 -6.00 -11.00
CA LYS A 196 -21.30 -7.47 -11.00
C LYS A 196 -22.10 -8.05 -9.84
N GLU A 197 -22.54 -9.28 -9.98
CA GLU A 197 -23.24 -10.03 -8.91
C GLU A 197 -22.33 -10.25 -7.69
N GLU A 198 -21.04 -10.51 -7.94
CA GLU A 198 -20.01 -10.70 -6.92
C GLU A 198 -18.82 -9.75 -7.17
N PRO A 199 -18.95 -8.46 -6.78
CA PRO A 199 -17.87 -7.49 -6.96
C PRO A 199 -16.68 -7.83 -6.05
N ARG A 200 -15.47 -7.72 -6.58
CA ARG A 200 -14.23 -8.06 -5.88
C ARG A 200 -13.58 -6.84 -5.22
N LYS A 201 -12.71 -7.06 -4.25
CA LYS A 201 -11.92 -5.97 -3.64
C LYS A 201 -11.07 -5.25 -4.68
N LEU A 202 -10.89 -3.94 -4.50
CA LEU A 202 -10.11 -3.04 -5.36
C LEU A 202 -8.74 -3.62 -5.76
N ARG A 203 -8.03 -4.26 -4.82
CA ARG A 203 -6.73 -4.91 -5.06
C ARG A 203 -6.76 -5.88 -6.23
N TYR A 204 -7.75 -6.75 -6.29
CA TYR A 204 -7.87 -7.77 -7.36
C TYR A 204 -8.25 -7.14 -8.69
N VAL A 205 -9.12 -6.13 -8.66
CA VAL A 205 -9.51 -5.38 -9.86
C VAL A 205 -8.30 -4.67 -10.45
N LEU A 206 -7.50 -3.99 -9.64
CA LEU A 206 -6.29 -3.29 -10.10
C LEU A 206 -5.23 -4.23 -10.67
N ARG A 207 -5.06 -5.42 -10.09
CA ARG A 207 -4.15 -6.45 -10.63
C ARG A 207 -4.58 -6.90 -12.03
N ASP A 208 -5.87 -7.19 -12.22
CA ASP A 208 -6.39 -7.58 -13.54
C ASP A 208 -6.32 -6.43 -14.54
N LEU A 209 -6.64 -5.20 -14.14
CA LEU A 209 -6.51 -4.02 -14.99
C LEU A 209 -5.06 -3.75 -15.41
N ALA A 210 -4.09 -4.04 -14.53
CA ALA A 210 -2.68 -3.89 -14.88
C ALA A 210 -2.27 -4.78 -16.06
N VAL A 211 -2.85 -5.96 -16.19
CA VAL A 211 -2.62 -6.85 -17.35
C VAL A 211 -3.44 -6.39 -18.56
N ALA A 212 -4.75 -6.13 -18.36
CA ALA A 212 -5.66 -5.78 -19.43
C ALA A 212 -5.23 -4.50 -20.19
N GLU A 213 -4.66 -3.54 -19.50
CA GLU A 213 -4.21 -2.26 -20.05
C GLU A 213 -2.69 -2.23 -20.34
N ASN A 214 -1.98 -3.35 -20.21
CA ASN A 214 -0.52 -3.42 -20.34
C ASN A 214 0.15 -2.30 -19.49
N ALA A 215 -0.14 -2.28 -18.18
CA ALA A 215 0.35 -1.28 -17.25
C ALA A 215 1.85 -1.05 -17.38
N PHE A 216 2.29 0.18 -17.16
CA PHE A 216 3.72 0.45 -17.04
C PHE A 216 4.22 -0.04 -15.67
N ALA A 217 5.32 -0.77 -15.64
CA ALA A 217 5.90 -1.32 -14.43
C ALA A 217 7.06 -0.43 -13.93
N TYR A 218 6.94 0.08 -12.70
CA TYR A 218 7.99 0.85 -12.04
C TYR A 218 8.75 -0.03 -11.04
N GLU A 219 10.06 -0.21 -11.23
CA GLU A 219 10.90 -0.99 -10.29
C GLU A 219 11.26 -0.14 -9.05
N TYR A 220 10.82 -0.58 -7.88
CA TYR A 220 11.25 -0.02 -6.61
C TYR A 220 12.48 -0.75 -6.09
N THR A 221 13.56 -0.01 -5.83
CA THR A 221 14.87 -0.57 -5.41
C THR A 221 15.18 -0.39 -3.92
N GLY A 222 14.39 0.43 -3.18
CA GLY A 222 14.58 0.67 -1.76
C GLY A 222 14.20 -0.52 -0.87
N TYR A 223 14.28 -0.35 0.44
CA TYR A 223 13.84 -1.37 1.40
C TYR A 223 12.35 -1.67 1.27
N LEU A 224 12.02 -2.94 1.28
CA LEU A 224 10.63 -3.41 1.30
C LEU A 224 10.53 -4.65 2.19
N SER A 225 9.53 -4.70 3.04
CA SER A 225 9.11 -5.92 3.73
C SER A 225 7.62 -6.15 3.52
N ASN A 226 7.28 -7.39 3.20
CA ASN A 226 5.91 -7.82 3.01
C ASN A 226 5.40 -8.45 4.31
N ILE A 227 4.46 -7.78 4.98
CA ILE A 227 3.94 -8.17 6.30
C ILE A 227 2.76 -9.14 6.14
N HIS A 228 3.06 -10.39 5.84
CA HIS A 228 2.06 -11.44 5.59
C HIS A 228 1.93 -12.47 6.73
N SER A 229 2.88 -12.50 7.66
CA SER A 229 2.92 -13.43 8.79
C SER A 229 3.57 -12.81 10.01
N VAL A 230 3.38 -13.43 11.18
CA VAL A 230 4.07 -13.05 12.44
C VAL A 230 5.58 -13.05 12.24
N LYS A 231 6.11 -14.08 11.54
CA LYS A 231 7.54 -14.17 11.26
C LYS A 231 8.01 -12.99 10.40
N ALA A 232 7.32 -12.69 9.31
CA ALA A 232 7.68 -11.57 8.43
C ALA A 232 7.64 -10.22 9.18
N TYR A 233 6.64 -10.02 10.05
CA TYR A 233 6.55 -8.85 10.91
C TYR A 233 7.71 -8.76 11.92
N PHE A 234 8.07 -9.88 12.55
CA PHE A 234 9.21 -9.96 13.46
C PHE A 234 10.53 -9.67 12.73
N ASP A 235 10.78 -10.33 11.61
CA ASP A 235 11.99 -10.13 10.79
C ASP A 235 12.11 -8.66 10.33
N ALA A 236 11.02 -8.04 9.91
CA ALA A 236 11.01 -6.62 9.50
C ALA A 236 11.42 -5.68 10.66
N ASN A 237 11.02 -5.98 11.90
CA ASN A 237 11.47 -5.21 13.06
C ASN A 237 12.96 -5.46 13.35
N LEU A 238 13.45 -6.70 13.21
CA LEU A 238 14.88 -7.02 13.37
C LEU A 238 15.74 -6.41 12.29
N ASP A 239 15.23 -6.30 11.06
CA ASP A 239 15.92 -5.62 9.95
C ASP A 239 16.31 -4.18 10.31
N MET A 240 15.59 -3.54 11.23
CA MET A 240 15.94 -2.18 11.71
C MET A 240 17.16 -2.12 12.60
N LEU A 241 17.71 -3.26 13.03
CA LEU A 241 19.02 -3.36 13.69
C LEU A 241 20.18 -3.24 12.70
N GLU A 242 19.92 -3.51 11.40
CA GLU A 242 20.89 -3.38 10.33
C GLU A 242 20.90 -1.93 9.82
N SER A 243 22.00 -1.19 10.04
CA SER A 243 22.11 0.21 9.66
C SER A 243 21.73 0.49 8.20
N GLN A 244 22.15 -0.38 7.26
CA GLN A 244 21.83 -0.20 5.84
C GLN A 244 20.33 -0.25 5.56
N LYS A 245 19.61 -1.23 6.13
CA LYS A 245 18.16 -1.38 5.98
C LYS A 245 17.42 -0.25 6.68
N PHE A 246 17.87 0.12 7.90
CA PHE A 246 17.32 1.24 8.65
C PHE A 246 17.36 2.55 7.85
N TYR A 247 18.53 2.94 7.33
CA TYR A 247 18.65 4.18 6.54
C TYR A 247 17.96 4.09 5.18
N SER A 248 17.76 2.91 4.63
CA SER A 248 16.97 2.73 3.41
C SER A 248 15.48 2.97 3.66
N LEU A 249 14.95 2.54 4.82
CA LEU A 249 13.55 2.77 5.18
C LEU A 249 13.32 4.18 5.74
N PHE A 250 14.22 4.67 6.60
CA PHE A 250 14.13 6.00 7.20
C PHE A 250 15.05 7.01 6.50
N ALA A 251 14.91 7.09 5.17
CA ALA A 251 15.71 7.99 4.36
C ALA A 251 15.46 9.47 4.75
N PRO A 252 16.50 10.32 4.93
CA PRO A 252 16.33 11.69 5.39
C PRO A 252 15.45 12.57 4.49
N ASN A 253 15.41 12.27 3.19
CA ASN A 253 14.62 12.99 2.19
C ASN A 253 13.16 12.48 2.07
N GLN A 254 12.82 11.36 2.73
CA GLN A 254 11.50 10.74 2.76
C GLN A 254 11.09 10.52 4.22
N LYS A 255 10.71 11.60 4.90
CA LYS A 255 10.39 11.56 6.33
C LYS A 255 9.16 10.69 6.60
N VAL A 256 9.26 9.81 7.59
CA VAL A 256 8.11 9.06 8.12
C VAL A 256 7.49 9.83 9.28
N TYR A 257 6.23 10.22 9.12
CA TYR A 257 5.44 10.92 10.14
C TYR A 257 4.66 9.90 10.97
N THR A 258 4.35 10.23 12.21
CA THR A 258 3.52 9.40 13.11
C THR A 258 2.77 10.26 14.11
N LYS A 259 1.74 9.67 14.75
CA LYS A 259 0.99 10.31 15.84
C LYS A 259 1.92 10.64 16.99
N VAL A 260 2.12 11.93 17.18
CA VAL A 260 2.78 12.56 18.33
C VAL A 260 3.88 11.77 19.03
N LYS A 261 5.10 11.96 18.55
CA LYS A 261 6.31 12.04 19.38
C LYS A 261 7.36 12.72 18.52
N ASN A 262 7.85 13.87 18.94
CA ASN A 262 8.92 14.60 18.26
C ASN A 262 10.30 13.92 18.43
N GLU A 263 10.31 12.69 18.91
CA GLU A 263 11.50 11.88 19.13
C GLU A 263 11.88 11.16 17.84
N GLU A 264 13.15 10.94 17.65
CA GLU A 264 13.67 10.13 16.57
C GLU A 264 13.24 8.65 16.72
N PRO A 265 13.28 7.85 15.63
CA PRO A 265 13.04 6.42 15.71
C PRO A 265 14.02 5.77 16.71
N THR A 266 13.60 4.66 17.30
CA THR A 266 14.48 3.84 18.12
C THR A 266 15.70 3.43 17.29
N TYR A 267 16.87 3.82 17.72
CA TYR A 267 18.15 3.41 17.13
C TYR A 267 18.81 2.38 18.04
N TYR A 268 19.26 1.30 17.42
CA TYR A 268 20.05 0.28 18.10
C TYR A 268 21.51 0.47 17.69
N ALA A 269 22.39 0.60 18.67
CA ALA A 269 23.82 0.65 18.39
C ALA A 269 24.32 -0.71 17.87
N ASP A 270 25.39 -0.71 17.08
CA ASP A 270 25.97 -1.93 16.49
C ASP A 270 26.39 -2.99 17.54
N SER A 271 26.49 -2.57 18.81
CA SER A 271 26.80 -3.43 19.95
C SER A 271 25.58 -3.86 20.77
N SER A 272 24.35 -3.60 20.29
CA SER A 272 23.12 -4.02 20.98
C SER A 272 22.87 -5.51 20.71
N GLU A 273 22.82 -6.34 21.75
CA GLU A 273 22.46 -7.75 21.74
C GLU A 273 20.98 -7.97 22.04
#